data_3de36f90b9926d45c32b062640febe52
#
_entry.id   3de36f90b9926d45c32b062640febe52
#
_cell.length_a   1.000
_cell.length_b   1.000
_cell.length_c   1.000
_cell.angle_alpha   90.00
_cell.angle_beta   90.00
_cell.angle_gamma   90.00
#
_symmetry.space_group_name_H-M   'P 1'
#
loop_
_entity.id
_entity.type
_entity.pdbx_description
1 polymer ?
#
loop_
_entity_poly.entity_id
_entity_poly.type
_entity_poly.pdbx_seq_one_letter_code
_entity_poly.pdbx_strand_id
1 'polypeptide(L)'
;FSVIFLLFYSLRFFLKQNSALISSIILSSSVFFLQISVNQYADIAVSYFILFSFILLVCSQKNKKLELDLLFLVGLSIGITGWIKNEGLIYSISLISSIIFFQLLNKSFLNKKNYFLIIGFLIAIIPTFIKNIFYTFPNIFLSLNFKEKISFFLNFDRILSVFKSMFTLFFTGNNYIIFFLLFLIYLIGFKKRVNFEILKIFCLFFLFSTSFIFLVFLQMPYDSIEGIINAIYPRWQIQ
;
A
#
# COMPACT_ATOMS: atom_id res chain seq x y z
N PHE A 1 -11.41 -6.73 13.61
CA PHE A 1 -10.80 -7.93 14.22
C PHE A 1 -9.98 -8.73 13.20
N SER A 2 -10.41 -8.95 11.96
CA SER A 2 -9.70 -9.76 10.94
C SER A 2 -8.27 -9.30 10.68
N VAL A 3 -8.02 -7.97 10.59
CA VAL A 3 -6.67 -7.41 10.41
C VAL A 3 -5.76 -7.76 11.58
N ILE A 4 -6.26 -7.65 12.82
CA ILE A 4 -5.49 -7.94 14.03
C ILE A 4 -5.14 -9.43 14.10
N PHE A 5 -6.09 -10.32 13.82
CA PHE A 5 -5.84 -11.75 13.76
C PHE A 5 -4.85 -12.11 12.65
N LEU A 6 -5.01 -11.53 11.47
CA LEU A 6 -4.10 -11.73 10.35
C LEU A 6 -2.68 -11.29 10.73
N LEU A 7 -2.53 -10.12 11.35
CA LEU A 7 -1.24 -9.62 11.84
C LEU A 7 -0.65 -10.55 12.90
N PHE A 8 -1.43 -10.96 13.89
CA PHE A 8 -0.97 -11.88 14.93
C PHE A 8 -0.43 -13.18 14.35
N TYR A 9 -1.23 -13.86 13.52
CA TYR A 9 -0.81 -15.13 12.92
C TYR A 9 0.37 -14.96 11.98
N SER A 10 0.44 -13.89 11.20
CA SER A 10 1.58 -13.64 10.33
C SER A 10 2.87 -13.38 11.11
N LEU A 11 2.80 -12.61 12.18
CA LEU A 11 3.96 -12.34 13.03
C LEU A 11 4.48 -13.60 13.72
N ARG A 12 3.63 -14.58 14.02
CA ARG A 12 4.06 -15.89 14.56
C ARG A 12 4.98 -16.67 13.64
N PHE A 13 4.99 -16.42 12.34
CA PHE A 13 5.98 -17.02 11.42
C PHE A 13 7.41 -16.52 11.68
N PHE A 14 7.57 -15.36 12.30
CA PHE A 14 8.84 -14.69 12.48
C PHE A 14 9.22 -14.47 13.95
N LEU A 15 8.25 -14.29 14.81
CA LEU A 15 8.41 -13.89 16.20
C LEU A 15 7.91 -14.98 17.16
N LYS A 16 8.37 -14.91 18.41
CA LYS A 16 7.77 -15.68 19.51
C LYS A 16 6.32 -15.23 19.73
N GLN A 17 5.48 -16.14 20.23
CA GLN A 17 4.06 -15.90 20.45
C GLN A 17 3.78 -14.61 21.25
N ASN A 18 4.50 -14.39 22.34
CA ASN A 18 4.33 -13.21 23.19
C ASN A 18 4.64 -11.90 22.43
N SER A 19 5.70 -11.88 21.63
CA SER A 19 6.05 -10.70 20.82
C SER A 19 5.01 -10.42 19.74
N ALA A 20 4.50 -11.47 19.09
CA ALA A 20 3.41 -11.33 18.12
C ALA A 20 2.13 -10.80 18.77
N LEU A 21 1.80 -11.29 19.97
CA LEU A 21 0.65 -10.84 20.75
C LEU A 21 0.78 -9.36 21.13
N ILE A 22 1.94 -8.97 21.68
CA ILE A 22 2.21 -7.57 22.07
C ILE A 22 2.06 -6.65 20.85
N SER A 23 2.65 -7.00 19.70
CA SER A 23 2.54 -6.19 18.49
C SER A 23 1.09 -6.03 18.02
N SER A 24 0.28 -7.09 18.12
CA SER A 24 -1.13 -7.04 17.74
C SER A 24 -1.97 -6.21 18.72
N ILE A 25 -1.64 -6.25 20.02
CA ILE A 25 -2.26 -5.40 21.05
C ILE A 25 -1.92 -3.93 20.81
N ILE A 26 -0.65 -3.61 20.49
CA ILE A 26 -0.23 -2.23 20.17
C ILE A 26 -1.06 -1.67 19.01
N LEU A 27 -1.24 -2.45 17.93
CA LEU A 27 -2.08 -2.02 16.80
C LEU A 27 -3.53 -1.82 17.25
N SER A 28 -4.10 -2.79 17.99
CA SER A 28 -5.50 -2.73 18.43
C SER A 28 -5.78 -1.60 19.43
N SER A 29 -4.78 -1.14 20.18
CA SER A 29 -4.88 -0.02 21.11
C SER A 29 -4.67 1.35 20.47
N SER A 30 -4.27 1.40 19.19
CA SER A 30 -4.12 2.65 18.45
C SER A 30 -5.48 3.32 18.29
N VAL A 31 -5.64 4.52 18.89
CA VAL A 31 -6.87 5.31 18.80
C VAL A 31 -7.30 5.54 17.36
N PHE A 32 -6.33 5.81 16.48
CA PHE A 32 -6.59 6.05 15.08
C PHE A 32 -7.09 4.79 14.35
N PHE A 33 -6.48 3.62 14.61
CA PHE A 33 -6.96 2.36 14.07
C PHE A 33 -8.40 2.05 14.54
N LEU A 34 -8.69 2.30 15.80
CA LEU A 34 -10.04 2.11 16.35
C LEU A 34 -11.05 3.06 15.70
N GLN A 35 -10.72 4.35 15.55
CA GLN A 35 -11.61 5.32 14.91
C GLN A 35 -11.96 4.93 13.47
N ILE A 36 -10.95 4.49 12.67
CA ILE A 36 -11.19 4.05 11.30
C ILE A 36 -12.01 2.76 11.28
N SER A 37 -11.74 1.81 12.17
CA SER A 37 -12.46 0.53 12.21
C SER A 37 -13.92 0.68 12.63
N VAL A 38 -14.22 1.58 13.57
CA VAL A 38 -15.60 1.86 14.01
C VAL A 38 -16.39 2.59 12.94
N ASN A 39 -15.76 3.51 12.23
CA ASN A 39 -16.41 4.28 11.16
C ASN A 39 -16.64 3.48 9.87
N GLN A 40 -16.35 2.19 9.86
CA GLN A 40 -16.56 1.27 8.73
C GLN A 40 -15.91 1.75 7.41
N TYR A 41 -14.78 2.46 7.48
CA TYR A 41 -14.08 2.87 6.28
C TYR A 41 -13.50 1.69 5.51
N ALA A 42 -13.63 1.74 4.20
CA ALA A 42 -13.05 0.75 3.27
C ALA A 42 -11.52 0.63 3.41
N ASP A 43 -10.88 1.58 4.09
CA ASP A 43 -9.45 1.61 4.38
C ASP A 43 -8.96 0.38 5.13
N ILE A 44 -9.76 -0.14 6.06
CA ILE A 44 -9.45 -1.37 6.81
C ILE A 44 -9.44 -2.59 5.88
N ALA A 45 -10.38 -2.66 4.95
CA ALA A 45 -10.44 -3.77 3.99
C ALA A 45 -9.25 -3.71 3.02
N VAL A 46 -8.89 -2.52 2.54
CA VAL A 46 -7.69 -2.31 1.70
C VAL A 46 -6.43 -2.74 2.45
N SER A 47 -6.27 -2.29 3.71
CA SER A 47 -5.12 -2.65 4.56
C SER A 47 -5.04 -4.16 4.81
N TYR A 48 -6.18 -4.82 4.99
CA TYR A 48 -6.25 -6.27 5.13
C TYR A 48 -5.67 -6.99 3.91
N PHE A 49 -6.11 -6.64 2.71
CA PHE A 49 -5.66 -7.30 1.49
C PHE A 49 -4.20 -6.98 1.14
N ILE A 50 -3.72 -5.78 1.45
CA ILE A 50 -2.29 -5.43 1.32
C ILE A 50 -1.44 -6.31 2.25
N LEU A 51 -1.80 -6.36 3.54
CA LEU A 51 -1.11 -7.19 4.53
C LEU A 51 -1.15 -8.68 4.13
N PHE A 52 -2.31 -9.17 3.70
CA PHE A 52 -2.49 -10.53 3.24
C PHE A 52 -1.60 -10.87 2.05
N SER A 53 -1.45 -9.93 1.09
CA SER A 53 -0.55 -10.08 -0.06
C SER A 53 0.90 -10.26 0.38
N PHE A 54 1.37 -9.45 1.34
CA PHE A 54 2.73 -9.60 1.88
C PHE A 54 2.93 -10.94 2.60
N ILE A 55 1.93 -11.41 3.34
CA ILE A 55 1.99 -12.71 4.03
C ILE A 55 2.09 -13.85 3.00
N LEU A 56 1.25 -13.81 1.97
CA LEU A 56 1.30 -14.81 0.89
C LEU A 56 2.64 -14.79 0.16
N LEU A 57 3.25 -13.63 -0.07
CA LEU A 57 4.60 -13.51 -0.63
C LEU A 57 5.64 -14.22 0.26
N VAL A 58 5.57 -14.01 1.57
CA VAL A 58 6.44 -14.71 2.52
C VAL A 58 6.23 -16.22 2.47
N CYS A 59 4.98 -16.67 2.43
CA CYS A 59 4.62 -18.08 2.36
C CYS A 59 5.10 -18.72 1.04
N SER A 60 5.00 -18.01 -0.08
CA SER A 60 5.45 -18.51 -1.40
C SER A 60 6.96 -18.75 -1.44
N GLN A 61 7.74 -17.90 -0.78
CA GLN A 61 9.19 -18.10 -0.69
C GLN A 61 9.58 -19.27 0.19
N LYS A 62 8.80 -19.56 1.24
CA LYS A 62 9.07 -20.68 2.16
C LYS A 62 8.60 -22.03 1.63
N ASN A 63 7.49 -22.05 0.90
CA ASN A 63 6.87 -23.28 0.41
C ASN A 63 6.97 -23.40 -1.11
N LYS A 64 8.06 -23.99 -1.58
CA LYS A 64 8.32 -24.17 -3.01
C LYS A 64 7.30 -25.05 -3.74
N LYS A 65 6.61 -25.96 -3.05
CA LYS A 65 5.58 -26.82 -3.67
C LYS A 65 4.32 -26.04 -4.06
N LEU A 66 3.93 -25.07 -3.24
CA LEU A 66 2.74 -24.24 -3.46
C LEU A 66 3.07 -22.84 -4.00
N GLU A 67 4.31 -22.63 -4.44
CA GLU A 67 4.80 -21.30 -4.82
C GLU A 67 3.93 -20.64 -5.91
N LEU A 68 3.54 -21.39 -6.93
CA LEU A 68 2.74 -20.87 -8.06
C LEU A 68 1.33 -20.48 -7.60
N ASP A 69 0.67 -21.36 -6.84
CA ASP A 69 -0.68 -21.12 -6.33
C ASP A 69 -0.69 -19.91 -5.38
N LEU A 70 0.31 -19.82 -4.51
CA LEU A 70 0.46 -18.70 -3.59
C LEU A 70 0.72 -17.39 -4.34
N LEU A 71 1.54 -17.38 -5.39
CA LEU A 71 1.76 -16.19 -6.22
C LEU A 71 0.50 -15.77 -6.98
N PHE A 72 -0.29 -16.72 -7.46
CA PHE A 72 -1.61 -16.43 -8.03
C PHE A 72 -2.53 -15.75 -7.01
N LEU A 73 -2.59 -16.27 -5.79
CA LEU A 73 -3.35 -15.67 -4.69
C LEU A 73 -2.83 -14.30 -4.27
N VAL A 74 -1.51 -14.07 -4.33
CA VAL A 74 -0.91 -12.73 -4.16
C VAL A 74 -1.47 -11.78 -5.20
N GLY A 75 -1.45 -12.16 -6.48
CA GLY A 75 -2.00 -11.35 -7.55
C GLY A 75 -3.49 -11.02 -7.33
N LEU A 76 -4.30 -12.05 -7.00
CA LEU A 76 -5.71 -11.86 -6.69
C LEU A 76 -5.92 -10.87 -5.54
N SER A 77 -5.21 -11.03 -4.43
CA SER A 77 -5.37 -10.16 -3.26
C SER A 77 -4.96 -8.71 -3.55
N ILE A 78 -3.90 -8.51 -4.33
CA ILE A 78 -3.50 -7.18 -4.80
C ILE A 78 -4.60 -6.56 -5.68
N GLY A 79 -5.15 -7.30 -6.63
CA GLY A 79 -6.20 -6.79 -7.53
C GLY A 79 -7.49 -6.43 -6.79
N ILE A 80 -7.87 -7.20 -5.77
CA ILE A 80 -9.06 -6.93 -4.94
C ILE A 80 -8.96 -5.58 -4.23
N THR A 81 -7.76 -5.13 -3.83
CA THR A 81 -7.60 -3.81 -3.18
C THR A 81 -8.11 -2.68 -4.07
N GLY A 82 -7.87 -2.78 -5.40
CA GLY A 82 -8.34 -1.81 -6.37
C GLY A 82 -9.87 -1.82 -6.57
N TRP A 83 -10.52 -2.94 -6.29
CA TRP A 83 -11.98 -3.04 -6.36
C TRP A 83 -12.69 -2.43 -5.15
N ILE A 84 -12.10 -2.54 -3.97
CA ILE A 84 -12.69 -2.07 -2.71
C ILE A 84 -12.88 -0.55 -2.72
N LYS A 85 -11.86 0.19 -3.16
CA LYS A 85 -11.85 1.66 -3.14
C LYS A 85 -10.96 2.19 -4.27
N ASN A 86 -11.28 3.39 -4.78
CA ASN A 86 -10.49 4.00 -5.86
C ASN A 86 -9.03 4.25 -5.45
N GLU A 87 -8.78 4.65 -4.22
CA GLU A 87 -7.42 4.81 -3.68
C GLU A 87 -6.72 3.45 -3.52
N GLY A 88 -7.48 2.38 -3.31
CA GLY A 88 -6.96 1.01 -3.31
C GLY A 88 -6.32 0.62 -4.65
N LEU A 89 -6.74 1.25 -5.77
CA LEU A 89 -6.10 1.07 -7.07
C LEU A 89 -4.66 1.58 -7.06
N ILE A 90 -4.38 2.69 -6.38
CA ILE A 90 -3.03 3.24 -6.24
C ILE A 90 -2.13 2.22 -5.52
N TYR A 91 -2.62 1.65 -4.42
CA TYR A 91 -1.87 0.64 -3.67
C TYR A 91 -1.69 -0.66 -4.47
N SER A 92 -2.72 -1.08 -5.21
CA SER A 92 -2.63 -2.24 -6.11
C SER A 92 -1.51 -2.05 -7.14
N ILE A 93 -1.52 -0.92 -7.84
CA ILE A 93 -0.51 -0.61 -8.85
C ILE A 93 0.87 -0.48 -8.21
N SER A 94 0.97 0.19 -7.05
CA SER A 94 2.23 0.36 -6.33
C SER A 94 2.83 -0.99 -5.94
N LEU A 95 2.03 -1.91 -5.39
CA LEU A 95 2.52 -3.19 -4.92
C LEU A 95 2.92 -4.11 -6.07
N ILE A 96 2.08 -4.22 -7.11
CA ILE A 96 2.44 -5.02 -8.29
C ILE A 96 3.70 -4.48 -8.98
N SER A 97 3.80 -3.14 -9.13
CA SER A 97 4.98 -2.49 -9.70
C SER A 97 6.24 -2.74 -8.87
N SER A 98 6.13 -2.73 -7.53
CA SER A 98 7.24 -3.01 -6.63
C SER A 98 7.77 -4.43 -6.79
N ILE A 99 6.86 -5.41 -6.91
CA ILE A 99 7.25 -6.81 -7.11
C ILE A 99 7.91 -6.98 -8.49
N ILE A 100 7.30 -6.42 -9.53
CA ILE A 100 7.84 -6.50 -10.90
C ILE A 100 9.21 -5.83 -10.97
N PHE A 101 9.35 -4.62 -10.41
CA PHE A 101 10.60 -3.88 -10.41
C PHE A 101 11.71 -4.63 -9.67
N PHE A 102 11.39 -5.21 -8.51
CA PHE A 102 12.32 -6.05 -7.76
C PHE A 102 12.79 -7.27 -8.56
N GLN A 103 11.87 -7.90 -9.29
CA GLN A 103 12.18 -9.04 -10.15
C GLN A 103 13.03 -8.66 -11.38
N LEU A 104 12.79 -7.48 -11.94
CA LEU A 104 13.62 -6.92 -13.02
C LEU A 104 15.06 -6.68 -12.54
N LEU A 105 15.24 -6.09 -11.36
CA LEU A 105 16.56 -5.88 -10.76
C LEU A 105 17.32 -7.20 -10.57
N ASN A 106 16.62 -8.27 -10.19
CA ASN A 106 17.20 -9.59 -9.98
C ASN A 106 17.29 -10.44 -11.27
N LYS A 107 16.98 -9.87 -12.44
CA LYS A 107 16.94 -10.56 -13.76
C LYS A 107 16.07 -11.82 -13.76
N SER A 108 15.05 -11.87 -12.90
CA SER A 108 14.15 -13.02 -12.73
C SER A 108 12.74 -12.79 -13.29
N PHE A 109 12.52 -11.69 -13.99
CA PHE A 109 11.18 -11.29 -14.47
C PHE A 109 10.56 -12.29 -15.46
N LEU A 110 11.33 -12.90 -16.34
CA LEU A 110 10.83 -13.87 -17.35
C LEU A 110 10.56 -15.27 -16.76
N ASN A 111 10.57 -15.42 -15.46
CA ASN A 111 10.25 -16.69 -14.84
C ASN A 111 8.74 -16.98 -14.93
N LYS A 112 8.36 -18.24 -15.23
CA LYS A 112 6.95 -18.71 -15.28
C LYS A 112 6.15 -18.33 -14.06
N LYS A 113 6.78 -18.20 -12.90
CA LYS A 113 6.16 -17.81 -11.63
C LYS A 113 5.46 -16.44 -11.68
N ASN A 114 6.01 -15.50 -12.45
CA ASN A 114 5.49 -14.15 -12.54
C ASN A 114 4.21 -14.06 -13.36
N TYR A 115 4.02 -14.99 -14.32
CA TYR A 115 2.76 -15.07 -15.06
C TYR A 115 1.58 -15.39 -14.16
N PHE A 116 1.75 -16.28 -13.17
CA PHE A 116 0.69 -16.60 -12.22
C PHE A 116 0.29 -15.40 -11.36
N LEU A 117 1.27 -14.63 -10.88
CA LEU A 117 1.03 -13.38 -10.14
C LEU A 117 0.25 -12.38 -11.01
N ILE A 118 0.71 -12.15 -12.26
CA ILE A 118 0.09 -11.20 -13.19
C ILE A 118 -1.33 -11.65 -13.57
N ILE A 119 -1.53 -12.94 -13.86
CA ILE A 119 -2.85 -13.49 -14.18
C ILE A 119 -3.82 -13.29 -13.02
N GLY A 120 -3.40 -13.63 -11.79
CA GLY A 120 -4.21 -13.41 -10.60
C GLY A 120 -4.60 -11.93 -10.44
N PHE A 121 -3.63 -11.02 -10.61
CA PHE A 121 -3.87 -9.59 -10.56
C PHE A 121 -4.86 -9.12 -11.64
N LEU A 122 -4.67 -9.53 -12.88
CA LEU A 122 -5.54 -9.15 -14.00
C LEU A 122 -6.98 -9.63 -13.78
N ILE A 123 -7.17 -10.87 -13.36
CA ILE A 123 -8.51 -11.41 -13.07
C ILE A 123 -9.21 -10.58 -11.99
N ALA A 124 -8.52 -10.23 -10.92
CA ALA A 124 -9.11 -9.49 -9.80
C ALA A 124 -9.35 -8.01 -10.10
N ILE A 125 -8.57 -7.40 -11.01
CA ILE A 125 -8.72 -5.97 -11.32
C ILE A 125 -9.75 -5.70 -12.42
N ILE A 126 -10.11 -6.70 -13.24
CA ILE A 126 -11.12 -6.56 -14.30
C ILE A 126 -12.44 -5.95 -13.80
N PRO A 127 -13.04 -6.37 -12.66
CA PRO A 127 -14.25 -5.75 -12.14
C PRO A 127 -14.12 -4.24 -11.89
N THR A 128 -12.92 -3.77 -11.52
CA THR A 128 -12.65 -2.32 -11.33
C THR A 128 -12.78 -1.57 -12.65
N PHE A 129 -12.21 -2.11 -13.74
CA PHE A 129 -12.35 -1.51 -15.07
C PHE A 129 -13.78 -1.55 -15.58
N ILE A 130 -14.48 -2.68 -15.42
CA ILE A 130 -15.88 -2.82 -15.79
C ILE A 130 -16.73 -1.77 -15.06
N LYS A 131 -16.55 -1.66 -13.73
CA LYS A 131 -17.24 -0.66 -12.91
C LYS A 131 -16.99 0.77 -13.44
N ASN A 132 -15.76 1.12 -13.77
CA ASN A 132 -15.40 2.46 -14.25
C ASN A 132 -15.97 2.76 -15.67
N ILE A 133 -16.19 1.73 -16.50
CA ILE A 133 -16.79 1.88 -17.84
C ILE A 133 -18.32 2.07 -17.72
N PHE A 134 -18.99 1.27 -16.90
CA PHE A 134 -20.45 1.28 -16.80
C PHE A 134 -20.99 2.33 -15.82
N TYR A 135 -20.26 2.65 -14.79
CA TYR A 135 -20.62 3.66 -13.80
C TYR A 135 -19.73 4.86 -13.97
N THR A 136 -20.18 5.83 -14.78
CA THR A 136 -19.54 7.15 -14.92
C THR A 136 -19.74 7.94 -13.63
N PHE A 137 -19.08 7.55 -12.53
CA PHE A 137 -18.98 8.45 -11.41
C PHE A 137 -18.16 9.67 -11.84
N PRO A 138 -18.60 10.89 -11.49
CA PRO A 138 -17.81 12.09 -11.77
C PRO A 138 -16.46 11.96 -11.05
N ASN A 139 -15.50 11.44 -11.79
CA ASN A 139 -14.15 11.29 -11.27
C ASN A 139 -13.47 12.64 -11.53
N ILE A 140 -13.29 13.40 -10.47
CA ILE A 140 -12.65 14.74 -10.52
C ILE A 140 -11.31 14.67 -11.26
N PHE A 141 -10.60 13.54 -11.17
CA PHE A 141 -9.34 13.32 -11.88
C PHE A 141 -9.49 13.17 -13.40
N LEU A 142 -10.64 12.69 -13.87
CA LEU A 142 -10.89 12.51 -15.31
C LEU A 142 -11.54 13.77 -15.94
N SER A 143 -12.10 14.66 -15.13
CA SER A 143 -12.78 15.86 -15.61
C SER A 143 -11.84 16.96 -16.12
N LEU A 144 -10.58 16.94 -15.72
CA LEU A 144 -9.58 17.93 -16.14
C LEU A 144 -9.07 17.64 -17.55
N ASN A 145 -8.96 18.69 -18.37
CA ASN A 145 -8.32 18.61 -19.67
C ASN A 145 -6.84 18.25 -19.56
N PHE A 146 -6.31 17.51 -20.53
CA PHE A 146 -4.91 17.07 -20.54
C PHE A 146 -3.91 18.24 -20.42
N LYS A 147 -4.22 19.38 -21.02
CA LYS A 147 -3.40 20.60 -20.93
C LYS A 147 -3.34 21.15 -19.49
N GLU A 148 -4.46 21.14 -18.76
CA GLU A 148 -4.53 21.59 -17.37
C GLU A 148 -3.71 20.66 -16.47
N LYS A 149 -3.81 19.34 -16.70
CA LYS A 149 -2.97 18.37 -15.96
C LYS A 149 -1.48 18.63 -16.15
N ILE A 150 -1.04 18.89 -17.40
CA ILE A 150 0.37 19.20 -17.68
C ILE A 150 0.77 20.52 -17.00
N SER A 151 -0.07 21.56 -17.01
CA SER A 151 0.25 22.82 -16.37
C SER A 151 0.47 22.67 -14.85
N PHE A 152 -0.29 21.77 -14.20
CA PHE A 152 -0.09 21.47 -12.78
C PHE A 152 1.23 20.78 -12.50
N PHE A 153 1.67 19.89 -13.39
CA PHE A 153 3.00 19.24 -13.27
C PHE A 153 4.17 20.19 -13.52
N LEU A 154 3.97 21.25 -14.32
CA LEU A 154 5.01 22.23 -14.62
C LEU A 154 5.04 23.39 -13.61
N ASN A 155 4.05 23.50 -12.73
CA ASN A 155 4.00 24.54 -11.70
C ASN A 155 4.88 24.17 -10.51
N PHE A 156 6.06 24.79 -10.44
CA PHE A 156 7.05 24.51 -9.39
C PHE A 156 6.54 24.87 -7.99
N ASP A 157 5.81 25.97 -7.83
CA ASP A 157 5.26 26.39 -6.54
C ASP A 157 4.26 25.36 -6.02
N ARG A 158 3.45 24.79 -6.92
CA ARG A 158 2.52 23.73 -6.59
C ARG A 158 3.24 22.45 -6.15
N ILE A 159 4.28 22.04 -6.89
CA ILE A 159 5.12 20.89 -6.54
C ILE A 159 5.71 21.07 -5.14
N LEU A 160 6.27 22.25 -4.87
CA LEU A 160 6.87 22.58 -3.59
C LEU A 160 5.83 22.59 -2.46
N SER A 161 4.64 23.14 -2.69
CA SER A 161 3.54 23.18 -1.73
C SER A 161 3.07 21.77 -1.36
N VAL A 162 2.83 20.89 -2.35
CA VAL A 162 2.42 19.50 -2.12
C VAL A 162 3.52 18.76 -1.34
N PHE A 163 4.77 18.90 -1.76
CA PHE A 163 5.91 18.25 -1.10
C PHE A 163 6.05 18.72 0.36
N LYS A 164 5.98 20.04 0.60
CA LYS A 164 6.07 20.63 1.94
C LYS A 164 4.94 20.11 2.83
N SER A 165 3.70 20.10 2.33
CA SER A 165 2.54 19.63 3.10
C SER A 165 2.64 18.13 3.44
N MET A 166 3.02 17.28 2.49
CA MET A 166 3.24 15.86 2.73
C MET A 166 4.38 15.62 3.72
N PHE A 167 5.50 16.34 3.56
CA PHE A 167 6.66 16.25 4.45
C PHE A 167 6.31 16.70 5.87
N THR A 168 5.62 17.83 6.00
CA THR A 168 5.18 18.34 7.30
C THR A 168 4.29 17.32 8.01
N LEU A 169 3.30 16.76 7.33
CA LEU A 169 2.43 15.74 7.91
C LEU A 169 3.18 14.48 8.31
N PHE A 170 4.15 14.06 7.50
CA PHE A 170 4.97 12.88 7.81
C PHE A 170 5.78 13.08 9.09
N PHE A 171 6.30 14.28 9.35
CA PHE A 171 7.15 14.55 10.50
C PHE A 171 6.41 15.14 11.71
N THR A 172 5.29 15.82 11.52
CA THR A 172 4.54 16.44 12.63
C THR A 172 3.41 15.55 13.16
N GLY A 173 2.99 14.55 12.42
CA GLY A 173 2.02 13.57 12.87
C GLY A 173 2.61 12.74 14.03
N ASN A 174 2.13 12.98 15.26
CA ASN A 174 2.70 12.45 16.53
C ASN A 174 2.92 10.93 16.56
N ASN A 175 2.32 10.15 15.65
CA ASN A 175 2.43 8.70 15.63
C ASN A 175 3.45 8.18 14.61
N TYR A 176 3.79 8.95 13.59
CA TYR A 176 4.58 8.45 12.44
C TYR A 176 6.06 8.34 12.74
N ILE A 177 6.61 9.30 13.50
CA ILE A 177 7.99 9.24 13.97
C ILE A 177 8.19 7.98 14.83
N ILE A 178 7.22 7.65 15.69
CA ILE A 178 7.28 6.46 16.54
C ILE A 178 7.27 5.20 15.68
N PHE A 179 6.38 5.08 14.69
CA PHE A 179 6.34 3.94 13.79
C PHE A 179 7.61 3.83 12.95
N PHE A 180 8.13 4.95 12.44
CA PHE A 180 9.38 4.96 11.69
C PHE A 180 10.58 4.56 12.57
N LEU A 181 10.67 5.07 13.80
CA LEU A 181 11.70 4.67 14.76
C LEU A 181 11.59 3.19 15.14
N LEU A 182 10.38 2.69 15.39
CA LEU A 182 10.15 1.25 15.65
C LEU A 182 10.55 0.40 14.45
N PHE A 183 10.26 0.85 13.23
CA PHE A 183 10.68 0.19 12.00
C PHE A 183 12.21 0.18 11.85
N LEU A 184 12.90 1.30 12.13
CA LEU A 184 14.36 1.35 12.15
C LEU A 184 14.97 0.44 13.21
N ILE A 185 14.42 0.44 14.44
CA ILE A 185 14.86 -0.45 15.53
C ILE A 185 14.65 -1.91 15.11
N TYR A 186 13.51 -2.22 14.47
CA TYR A 186 13.25 -3.54 13.92
C TYR A 186 14.30 -3.94 12.87
N LEU A 187 14.64 -3.05 11.93
CA LEU A 187 15.66 -3.30 10.92
C LEU A 187 17.04 -3.58 11.52
N ILE A 188 17.42 -2.81 12.54
CA ILE A 188 18.73 -2.93 13.21
C ILE A 188 18.77 -4.21 14.06
N GLY A 189 17.70 -4.46 14.84
CA GLY A 189 17.66 -5.56 15.80
C GLY A 189 17.48 -6.94 15.19
N PHE A 190 16.87 -7.04 14.01
CA PHE A 190 16.50 -8.32 13.39
C PHE A 190 17.29 -8.68 12.12
N LYS A 191 18.45 -8.07 11.91
CA LYS A 191 19.30 -8.24 10.73
C LYS A 191 19.53 -9.70 10.30
N LYS A 192 19.51 -10.67 11.22
CA LYS A 192 19.69 -12.11 10.94
C LYS A 192 18.42 -12.88 10.58
N ARG A 193 17.21 -12.31 10.80
CA ARG A 193 15.92 -13.02 10.65
C ARG A 193 15.00 -12.44 9.57
N VAL A 194 15.33 -11.27 9.05
CA VAL A 194 14.52 -10.59 8.05
C VAL A 194 14.82 -11.17 6.68
N ASN A 195 13.77 -11.52 5.95
CA ASN A 195 13.92 -11.82 4.54
C ASN A 195 14.14 -10.50 3.79
N PHE A 196 15.39 -10.23 3.44
CA PHE A 196 15.81 -8.99 2.78
C PHE A 196 15.09 -8.73 1.45
N GLU A 197 14.65 -9.77 0.75
CA GLU A 197 13.91 -9.62 -0.51
C GLU A 197 12.54 -9.00 -0.26
N ILE A 198 11.80 -9.51 0.73
CA ILE A 198 10.48 -8.96 1.10
C ILE A 198 10.62 -7.55 1.64
N LEU A 199 11.65 -7.28 2.44
CA LEU A 199 11.92 -5.94 2.92
C LEU A 199 12.17 -4.95 1.77
N LYS A 200 12.95 -5.34 0.76
CA LYS A 200 13.16 -4.51 -0.44
C LYS A 200 11.85 -4.25 -1.18
N ILE A 201 11.01 -5.27 -1.36
CA ILE A 201 9.69 -5.11 -1.97
C ILE A 201 8.83 -4.14 -1.14
N PHE A 202 8.85 -4.25 0.18
CA PHE A 202 8.13 -3.33 1.08
C PHE A 202 8.62 -1.89 0.95
N CYS A 203 9.94 -1.67 0.93
CA CYS A 203 10.52 -0.33 0.74
C CYS A 203 10.15 0.25 -0.64
N LEU A 204 10.19 -0.57 -1.70
CA LEU A 204 9.75 -0.17 -3.03
C LEU A 204 8.25 0.15 -3.06
N PHE A 205 7.43 -0.66 -2.40
CA PHE A 205 5.99 -0.40 -2.28
C PHE A 205 5.72 0.94 -1.59
N PHE A 206 6.41 1.23 -0.49
CA PHE A 206 6.28 2.50 0.21
C PHE A 206 6.70 3.67 -0.70
N LEU A 207 7.82 3.55 -1.40
CA LEU A 207 8.32 4.55 -2.33
C LEU A 207 7.34 4.78 -3.49
N PHE A 208 6.84 3.73 -4.14
CA PHE A 208 5.89 3.87 -5.23
C PHE A 208 4.55 4.41 -4.75
N SER A 209 4.03 3.93 -3.62
CA SER A 209 2.75 4.43 -3.09
C SER A 209 2.82 5.91 -2.75
N THR A 210 3.87 6.37 -2.08
CA THR A 210 4.07 7.79 -1.78
C THR A 210 4.24 8.63 -3.05
N SER A 211 4.96 8.12 -4.06
CA SER A 211 5.12 8.81 -5.35
C SER A 211 3.81 8.92 -6.11
N PHE A 212 3.01 7.87 -6.19
CA PHE A 212 1.69 7.91 -6.83
C PHE A 212 0.72 8.81 -6.10
N ILE A 213 0.71 8.79 -4.77
CA ILE A 213 -0.08 9.69 -3.94
C ILE A 213 0.31 11.15 -4.21
N PHE A 214 1.60 11.43 -4.28
CA PHE A 214 2.12 12.75 -4.63
C PHE A 214 1.62 13.21 -6.01
N LEU A 215 1.68 12.34 -7.03
CA LEU A 215 1.17 12.63 -8.36
C LEU A 215 -0.33 12.92 -8.37
N VAL A 216 -1.11 12.18 -7.56
CA VAL A 216 -2.55 12.40 -7.42
C VAL A 216 -2.83 13.79 -6.82
N PHE A 217 -2.12 14.17 -5.75
CA PHE A 217 -2.30 15.50 -5.14
C PHE A 217 -1.91 16.65 -6.09
N LEU A 218 -0.87 16.43 -6.90
CA LEU A 218 -0.51 17.43 -7.93
C LEU A 218 -1.63 17.69 -8.95
N GLN A 219 -2.45 16.68 -9.24
CA GLN A 219 -3.53 16.78 -10.22
C GLN A 219 -4.86 17.30 -9.65
N MET A 220 -4.98 17.45 -8.31
CA MET A 220 -6.23 17.94 -7.71
C MET A 220 -6.49 19.41 -8.05
N PRO A 221 -7.70 19.77 -8.56
CA PRO A 221 -8.02 21.13 -9.03
C PRO A 221 -8.36 22.11 -7.90
N TYR A 222 -7.72 22.01 -6.74
CA TYR A 222 -8.05 22.82 -5.58
C TYR A 222 -6.99 23.89 -5.31
N ASP A 223 -7.45 25.09 -4.97
CA ASP A 223 -6.59 26.23 -4.64
C ASP A 223 -5.92 26.07 -3.27
N SER A 224 -6.53 25.31 -2.34
CA SER A 224 -5.95 25.01 -1.03
C SER A 224 -5.58 23.52 -0.89
N ILE A 225 -4.46 23.15 -1.50
CA ILE A 225 -3.93 21.79 -1.43
C ILE A 225 -3.64 21.38 0.02
N GLU A 226 -3.17 22.34 0.82
CA GLU A 226 -2.79 22.12 2.22
C GLU A 226 -3.94 21.60 3.09
N GLY A 227 -5.14 22.18 2.97
CA GLY A 227 -6.32 21.74 3.71
C GLY A 227 -6.78 20.33 3.35
N ILE A 228 -6.66 19.97 2.07
CA ILE A 228 -7.05 18.65 1.57
C ILE A 228 -6.02 17.60 1.99
N ILE A 229 -4.74 17.90 1.85
CA ILE A 229 -3.67 17.00 2.29
C ILE A 229 -3.80 16.75 3.79
N ASN A 230 -4.04 17.77 4.61
CA ASN A 230 -4.23 17.64 6.05
C ASN A 230 -5.45 16.78 6.41
N ALA A 231 -6.51 16.78 5.61
CA ALA A 231 -7.71 15.98 5.85
C ALA A 231 -7.60 14.53 5.38
N ILE A 232 -6.89 14.29 4.28
CA ILE A 232 -6.89 12.98 3.57
C ILE A 232 -5.62 12.18 3.88
N TYR A 233 -4.47 12.83 3.94
CA TYR A 233 -3.17 12.16 4.07
C TYR A 233 -3.03 11.27 5.31
N PRO A 234 -3.52 11.65 6.51
CA PRO A 234 -3.49 10.77 7.68
C PRO A 234 -4.19 9.43 7.45
N ARG A 235 -5.26 9.42 6.63
CA ARG A 235 -6.00 8.19 6.31
C ARG A 235 -5.21 7.25 5.40
N TRP A 236 -4.39 7.82 4.51
CA TRP A 236 -3.60 7.04 3.56
C TRP A 236 -2.37 6.37 4.18
N GLN A 237 -1.88 6.89 5.30
CA GLN A 237 -0.70 6.33 5.98
C GLN A 237 -1.00 5.06 6.79
N ILE A 238 -2.27 4.75 7.03
CA ILE A 238 -2.68 3.54 7.77
C ILE A 238 -2.91 2.37 6.83
N GLN A 239 -3.16 2.63 5.57
CA GLN A 239 -3.27 1.61 4.53
C GLN A 239 -1.90 1.05 4.17
#